data_8b14c61652c92df0cce01db58b2220e2
#
_entry.id   8b14c61652c92df0cce01db58b2220e2
#
_cell.length_a   1.000
_cell.length_b   1.000
_cell.length_c   1.000
_cell.angle_alpha   90.00
_cell.angle_beta   90.00
_cell.angle_gamma   90.00
#
_symmetry.space_group_name_H-M   'P 1'
#
loop_
_entity.id
_entity.type
_entity.pdbx_description
1 polymer ?
#
loop_
_entity_poly.entity_id
_entity_poly.type
_entity_poly.pdbx_seq_one_letter_code
_entity_poly.pdbx_strand_id
1 'polypeptide(L)'
;MTEPIDVVLIGGGIMSATLGTMLRQLEPEWDIRIYERLSDVALESSNPWNNAGTGHAALCELNYTPERPDGSIEITNAVKVNEQFQVSRQFWSYLVGKGLLPEPSAFLTATPHMSLVWGEANVEYLRKRYEALKDHPLFAGM
;
A
#
# COMPACT_ATOMS: atom_id res chain seq x y z
N MET A 1 2.06 -34.69 -23.39
CA MET A 1 3.04 -33.63 -23.06
C MET A 1 2.23 -32.58 -22.28
N THR A 2 2.64 -32.24 -21.07
CA THR A 2 2.00 -31.14 -20.32
C THR A 2 2.37 -29.83 -21.01
N GLU A 3 1.39 -28.99 -21.31
CA GLU A 3 1.66 -27.69 -21.87
C GLU A 3 2.53 -26.87 -20.90
N PRO A 4 3.44 -26.03 -21.42
CA PRO A 4 4.29 -25.22 -20.56
C PRO A 4 3.43 -24.20 -19.79
N ILE A 5 3.78 -23.99 -18.53
CA ILE A 5 3.19 -22.93 -17.71
C ILE A 5 3.94 -21.63 -18.02
N ASP A 6 3.22 -20.55 -18.32
CA ASP A 6 3.84 -19.24 -18.62
C ASP A 6 4.36 -18.54 -17.36
N VAL A 7 3.60 -18.60 -16.26
CA VAL A 7 3.96 -17.96 -14.99
C VAL A 7 3.62 -18.84 -13.81
N VAL A 8 4.58 -18.97 -12.90
CA VAL A 8 4.39 -19.61 -11.59
C VAL A 8 4.58 -18.55 -10.50
N LEU A 9 3.57 -18.37 -9.67
CA LEU A 9 3.59 -17.50 -8.49
C LEU A 9 3.61 -18.37 -7.23
N ILE A 10 4.55 -18.10 -6.34
CA ILE A 10 4.72 -18.87 -5.11
C ILE A 10 4.18 -18.09 -3.92
N GLY A 11 3.21 -18.67 -3.23
CA GLY A 11 2.44 -18.07 -2.13
C GLY A 11 1.15 -17.41 -2.59
N GLY A 12 0.05 -17.65 -1.90
CA GLY A 12 -1.29 -17.13 -2.16
C GLY A 12 -1.61 -15.84 -1.41
N GLY A 13 -0.61 -14.99 -1.18
CA GLY A 13 -0.80 -13.69 -0.53
C GLY A 13 -1.12 -12.56 -1.50
N ILE A 14 -1.27 -11.34 -0.95
CA ILE A 14 -1.64 -10.14 -1.72
C ILE A 14 -0.68 -9.84 -2.88
N MET A 15 0.62 -10.14 -2.75
CA MET A 15 1.60 -9.89 -3.80
C MET A 15 1.31 -10.75 -5.04
N SER A 16 1.12 -12.06 -4.86
CA SER A 16 0.79 -12.98 -5.95
C SER A 16 -0.60 -12.68 -6.54
N ALA A 17 -1.57 -12.35 -5.70
CA ALA A 17 -2.91 -11.97 -6.14
C ALA A 17 -2.87 -10.72 -7.03
N THR A 18 -2.15 -9.68 -6.59
CA THR A 18 -2.00 -8.43 -7.35
C THR A 18 -1.25 -8.66 -8.66
N LEU A 19 -0.06 -9.30 -8.60
CA LEU A 19 0.76 -9.55 -9.78
C LEU A 19 0.04 -10.46 -10.78
N GLY A 20 -0.56 -11.56 -10.31
CA GLY A 20 -1.31 -12.47 -11.15
C GLY A 20 -2.49 -11.79 -11.85
N THR A 21 -3.21 -10.92 -11.12
CA THR A 21 -4.31 -10.14 -11.70
C THR A 21 -3.79 -9.16 -12.76
N MET A 22 -2.68 -8.44 -12.50
CA MET A 22 -2.06 -7.53 -13.48
C MET A 22 -1.64 -8.28 -14.73
N LEU A 23 -0.93 -9.40 -14.57
CA LEU A 23 -0.49 -10.24 -15.69
C LEU A 23 -1.68 -10.75 -16.50
N ARG A 24 -2.74 -11.20 -15.87
CA ARG A 24 -3.97 -11.65 -16.56
C ARG A 24 -4.63 -10.52 -17.36
N GLN A 25 -4.52 -9.27 -16.94
CA GLN A 25 -5.04 -8.14 -17.71
C GLN A 25 -4.16 -7.79 -18.93
N LEU A 26 -2.86 -8.03 -18.84
CA LEU A 26 -1.90 -7.75 -19.91
C LEU A 26 -1.83 -8.91 -20.93
N GLU A 27 -1.85 -10.14 -20.45
CA GLU A 27 -1.66 -11.37 -21.21
C GLU A 27 -2.79 -12.36 -20.88
N PRO A 28 -3.99 -12.18 -21.45
CA PRO A 28 -5.17 -12.98 -21.12
C PRO A 28 -5.03 -14.47 -21.39
N GLU A 29 -4.15 -14.85 -22.33
CA GLU A 29 -3.96 -16.24 -22.76
C GLU A 29 -2.92 -17.00 -21.94
N TRP A 30 -2.16 -16.33 -21.08
CA TRP A 30 -1.11 -16.99 -20.30
C TRP A 30 -1.69 -17.97 -19.27
N ASP A 31 -1.04 -19.14 -19.13
CA ASP A 31 -1.28 -20.09 -18.03
C ASP A 31 -0.56 -19.58 -16.77
N ILE A 32 -1.29 -18.89 -15.90
CA ILE A 32 -0.77 -18.32 -14.64
C ILE A 32 -1.23 -19.22 -13.52
N ARG A 33 -0.28 -19.81 -12.77
CA ARG A 33 -0.57 -20.69 -11.63
C ARG A 33 -0.01 -20.13 -10.33
N ILE A 34 -0.84 -20.13 -9.29
CA ILE A 34 -0.44 -19.76 -7.92
C ILE A 34 -0.35 -21.04 -7.10
N TYR A 35 0.78 -21.26 -6.47
CA TYR A 35 1.00 -22.38 -5.55
C TYR A 35 1.08 -21.87 -4.12
N GLU A 36 0.15 -22.33 -3.28
CA GLU A 36 0.10 -22.02 -1.86
C GLU A 36 0.41 -23.29 -1.05
N ARG A 37 1.25 -23.14 -0.03
CA ARG A 37 1.63 -24.24 0.88
C ARG A 37 0.56 -24.53 1.92
N LEU A 38 -0.17 -23.50 2.33
CA LEU A 38 -1.21 -23.62 3.34
C LEU A 38 -2.52 -24.12 2.75
N SER A 39 -3.50 -24.41 3.59
CA SER A 39 -4.79 -24.95 3.19
C SER A 39 -5.68 -23.95 2.43
N ASP A 40 -5.36 -22.65 2.49
CA ASP A 40 -6.10 -21.60 1.79
C ASP A 40 -5.18 -20.41 1.54
N VAL A 41 -5.65 -19.44 0.72
CA VAL A 41 -4.96 -18.19 0.42
C VAL A 41 -5.02 -17.21 1.60
N ALA A 42 -4.08 -16.29 1.65
CA ALA A 42 -4.05 -15.20 2.63
C ALA A 42 -4.00 -15.61 4.11
N LEU A 43 -3.48 -16.80 4.43
CA LEU A 43 -3.38 -17.31 5.82
C LEU A 43 -2.10 -16.90 6.55
N GLU A 44 -1.16 -16.26 5.86
CA GLU A 44 0.12 -15.77 6.43
C GLU A 44 0.07 -14.23 6.60
N SER A 45 1.06 -13.50 6.07
CA SER A 45 1.16 -12.04 6.23
C SER A 45 -0.02 -11.26 5.64
N SER A 46 -0.77 -11.81 4.72
CA SER A 46 -2.00 -11.21 4.19
C SER A 46 -3.25 -11.51 5.05
N ASN A 47 -3.12 -12.28 6.12
CA ASN A 47 -4.22 -12.52 7.06
C ASN A 47 -4.54 -11.24 7.85
N PRO A 48 -5.81 -10.87 8.04
CA PRO A 48 -6.17 -9.64 8.74
C PRO A 48 -5.67 -9.55 10.19
N TRP A 49 -5.33 -10.67 10.83
CA TRP A 49 -4.72 -10.70 12.17
C TRP A 49 -3.20 -10.57 12.16
N ASN A 50 -2.56 -10.66 10.99
CA ASN A 50 -1.11 -10.62 10.84
C ASN A 50 -0.59 -9.31 10.22
N ASN A 51 -1.48 -8.39 9.87
CA ASN A 51 -1.12 -7.07 9.34
C ASN A 51 -2.13 -6.00 9.76
N ALA A 52 -1.77 -4.74 9.61
CA ALA A 52 -2.64 -3.63 9.98
C ALA A 52 -3.75 -3.36 8.95
N GLY A 53 -3.71 -3.97 7.77
CA GLY A 53 -4.70 -3.77 6.71
C GLY A 53 -4.78 -2.34 6.20
N THR A 54 -3.72 -1.55 6.38
CA THR A 54 -3.73 -0.13 6.02
C THR A 54 -3.25 0.09 4.60
N GLY A 55 -4.10 0.69 3.77
CA GLY A 55 -3.63 1.44 2.61
C GLY A 55 -3.29 2.85 3.08
N HIS A 56 -2.01 3.23 3.13
CA HIS A 56 -1.63 4.49 3.74
C HIS A 56 -0.84 5.41 2.82
N ALA A 57 -1.13 6.70 2.93
CA ALA A 57 -0.46 7.76 2.19
C ALA A 57 0.80 8.29 2.93
N ALA A 58 1.60 7.41 3.53
CA ALA A 58 2.81 7.72 4.30
C ALA A 58 2.59 8.57 5.56
N LEU A 59 1.38 8.60 6.11
CA LEU A 59 1.08 9.39 7.32
C LEU A 59 1.30 8.61 8.62
N CYS A 60 1.06 7.29 8.62
CA CYS A 60 1.06 6.49 9.84
C CYS A 60 2.46 6.19 10.40
N GLU A 61 3.51 6.22 9.59
CA GLU A 61 4.86 5.94 10.07
C GLU A 61 5.74 7.19 10.05
N LEU A 62 6.27 7.55 11.21
CA LEU A 62 7.09 8.75 11.37
C LEU A 62 8.49 8.61 10.77
N ASN A 63 8.99 7.38 10.63
CA ASN A 63 10.31 7.09 10.05
C ASN A 63 10.41 7.43 8.54
N TYR A 64 9.28 7.69 7.86
CA TYR A 64 9.32 8.19 6.48
C TYR A 64 9.72 9.66 6.36
N THR A 65 9.81 10.36 7.49
CA THR A 65 10.11 11.78 7.55
C THR A 65 11.19 12.08 8.61
N PRO A 66 12.40 11.51 8.48
CA PRO A 66 13.45 11.73 9.49
C PRO A 66 13.88 13.20 9.55
N GLU A 67 14.21 13.65 10.75
CA GLU A 67 14.86 14.95 10.96
C GLU A 67 16.34 14.86 10.56
N ARG A 68 16.80 15.81 9.75
CA ARG A 68 18.19 15.94 9.32
C ARG A 68 19.04 16.63 10.41
N PRO A 69 20.38 16.54 10.35
CA PRO A 69 21.26 17.24 11.30
C PRO A 69 21.08 18.77 11.34
N ASP A 70 20.58 19.37 10.28
CA ASP A 70 20.27 20.80 10.19
C ASP A 70 18.89 21.17 10.76
N GLY A 71 18.16 20.17 11.29
CA GLY A 71 16.83 20.34 11.88
C GLY A 71 15.68 20.39 10.85
N SER A 72 15.95 20.27 9.56
CA SER A 72 14.91 20.12 8.52
C SER A 72 14.33 18.70 8.49
N ILE A 73 13.13 18.56 7.96
CA ILE A 73 12.49 17.25 7.79
C ILE A 73 12.68 16.77 6.35
N GLU A 74 13.20 15.55 6.22
CA GLU A 74 13.29 14.87 4.93
C GLU A 74 11.93 14.26 4.56
N ILE A 75 11.38 14.61 3.39
CA ILE A 75 10.05 14.15 2.96
C ILE A 75 10.07 13.22 1.74
N THR A 76 11.22 13.02 1.10
CA THR A 76 11.32 12.27 -0.16
C THR A 76 10.74 10.86 -0.05
N ASN A 77 11.00 10.16 1.07
CA ASN A 77 10.48 8.81 1.26
C ASN A 77 8.96 8.81 1.49
N ALA A 78 8.43 9.78 2.23
CA ALA A 78 6.99 9.94 2.42
C ALA A 78 6.28 10.23 1.09
N VAL A 79 6.83 11.10 0.24
CA VAL A 79 6.34 11.37 -1.11
C VAL A 79 6.30 10.09 -1.93
N LYS A 80 7.40 9.34 -1.99
CA LYS A 80 7.50 8.09 -2.74
C LYS A 80 6.47 7.05 -2.28
N VAL A 81 6.29 6.88 -0.98
CA VAL A 81 5.30 5.93 -0.44
C VAL A 81 3.87 6.37 -0.77
N ASN A 82 3.57 7.67 -0.70
CA ASN A 82 2.28 8.20 -1.10
C ASN A 82 2.02 7.97 -2.60
N GLU A 83 3.01 8.26 -3.47
CA GLU A 83 2.90 7.98 -4.91
C GLU A 83 2.58 6.51 -5.20
N GLN A 84 3.28 5.58 -4.54
CA GLN A 84 3.00 4.15 -4.67
C GLN A 84 1.57 3.79 -4.25
N PHE A 85 1.05 4.41 -3.20
CA PHE A 85 -0.33 4.23 -2.77
C PHE A 85 -1.31 4.77 -3.80
N GLN A 86 -1.07 5.94 -4.41
CA GLN A 86 -1.92 6.47 -5.48
C GLN A 86 -1.94 5.53 -6.71
N VAL A 87 -0.81 4.94 -7.09
CA VAL A 87 -0.75 3.93 -8.17
C VAL A 87 -1.59 2.70 -7.82
N SER A 88 -1.51 2.23 -6.57
CA SER A 88 -2.36 1.11 -6.11
C SER A 88 -3.86 1.46 -6.22
N ARG A 89 -4.25 2.67 -5.83
CA ARG A 89 -5.64 3.14 -5.94
C ARG A 89 -6.11 3.22 -7.40
N GLN A 90 -5.24 3.64 -8.32
CA GLN A 90 -5.56 3.66 -9.75
C GLN A 90 -5.81 2.25 -10.27
N PHE A 91 -4.98 1.27 -9.87
CA PHE A 91 -5.18 -0.11 -10.25
C PHE A 91 -6.48 -0.68 -9.68
N TRP A 92 -6.80 -0.45 -8.42
CA TRP A 92 -8.08 -0.87 -7.83
C TRP A 92 -9.27 -0.22 -8.52
N SER A 93 -9.20 1.07 -8.83
CA SER A 93 -10.24 1.77 -9.59
C SER A 93 -10.46 1.14 -10.97
N TYR A 94 -9.39 0.79 -11.66
CA TYR A 94 -9.47 0.05 -12.93
C TYR A 94 -10.18 -1.30 -12.76
N LEU A 95 -9.81 -2.10 -11.74
CA LEU A 95 -10.41 -3.40 -11.47
C LEU A 95 -11.91 -3.28 -11.10
N VAL A 96 -12.29 -2.29 -10.32
CA VAL A 96 -13.69 -1.98 -10.01
C VAL A 96 -14.45 -1.64 -11.30
N GLY A 97 -13.89 -0.78 -12.14
CA GLY A 97 -14.49 -0.42 -13.43
C GLY A 97 -14.62 -1.59 -14.41
N LYS A 98 -13.83 -2.65 -14.24
CA LYS A 98 -13.94 -3.91 -14.99
C LYS A 98 -14.87 -4.94 -14.34
N GLY A 99 -15.42 -4.65 -13.16
CA GLY A 99 -16.23 -5.60 -12.40
C GLY A 99 -15.45 -6.76 -11.78
N LEU A 100 -14.12 -6.62 -11.66
CA LEU A 100 -13.21 -7.61 -11.06
C LEU A 100 -13.03 -7.43 -9.56
N LEU A 101 -13.33 -6.26 -9.05
CA LEU A 101 -13.44 -5.96 -7.61
C LEU A 101 -14.85 -5.42 -7.33
N PRO A 102 -15.37 -5.65 -6.11
CA PRO A 102 -16.63 -5.05 -5.67
C PRO A 102 -16.51 -3.52 -5.53
N GLU A 103 -17.61 -2.87 -5.20
CA GLU A 103 -17.61 -1.44 -4.85
C GLU A 103 -16.54 -1.12 -3.78
N PRO A 104 -15.85 0.02 -3.88
CA PRO A 104 -14.74 0.36 -2.99
C PRO A 104 -15.08 0.27 -1.49
N SER A 105 -16.30 0.60 -1.10
CA SER A 105 -16.78 0.51 0.29
C SER A 105 -16.77 -0.90 0.87
N ALA A 106 -16.70 -1.94 0.02
CA ALA A 106 -16.63 -3.33 0.46
C ALA A 106 -15.22 -3.75 0.94
N PHE A 107 -14.17 -3.00 0.56
CA PHE A 107 -12.78 -3.35 0.92
C PHE A 107 -11.92 -2.15 1.36
N LEU A 108 -12.43 -0.93 1.28
CA LEU A 108 -11.76 0.30 1.72
C LEU A 108 -12.66 1.08 2.67
N THR A 109 -12.16 1.36 3.86
CA THR A 109 -12.82 2.24 4.83
C THR A 109 -11.92 3.43 5.10
N ALA A 110 -12.40 4.64 4.83
CA ALA A 110 -11.69 5.86 5.20
C ALA A 110 -11.65 6.00 6.71
N THR A 111 -10.46 6.08 7.28
CA THR A 111 -10.26 6.25 8.72
C THR A 111 -9.42 7.50 8.97
N PRO A 112 -9.84 8.41 9.85
CA PRO A 112 -9.03 9.55 10.23
C PRO A 112 -7.69 9.11 10.80
N HIS A 113 -6.60 9.72 10.34
CA HIS A 113 -5.28 9.48 10.89
C HIS A 113 -5.03 10.36 12.12
N MET A 114 -4.40 9.77 13.14
CA MET A 114 -3.94 10.49 14.31
C MET A 114 -2.57 9.98 14.75
N SER A 115 -1.62 10.90 14.94
CA SER A 115 -0.34 10.60 15.58
C SER A 115 -0.33 11.18 16.99
N LEU A 116 -0.01 10.35 17.97
CA LEU A 116 0.14 10.76 19.37
C LEU A 116 1.61 10.67 19.78
N VAL A 117 2.12 11.76 20.30
CA VAL A 117 3.47 11.82 20.91
C VAL A 117 3.42 12.60 22.20
N TRP A 118 4.46 12.47 23.05
CA TRP A 118 4.66 13.31 24.22
C TRP A 118 6.14 13.70 24.39
N GLY A 119 6.36 14.77 25.17
CA GLY A 119 7.66 15.43 25.29
C GLY A 119 7.86 16.51 24.23
N GLU A 120 8.44 17.64 24.62
CA GLU A 120 8.58 18.82 23.77
C GLU A 120 9.30 18.54 22.45
N ALA A 121 10.38 17.74 22.49
CA ALA A 121 11.13 17.39 21.29
C ALA A 121 10.27 16.64 20.26
N ASN A 122 9.44 15.69 20.71
CA ASN A 122 8.57 14.94 19.82
C ASN A 122 7.41 15.79 19.27
N VAL A 123 6.88 16.70 20.10
CA VAL A 123 5.83 17.65 19.66
C VAL A 123 6.41 18.61 18.61
N GLU A 124 7.62 19.12 18.83
CA GLU A 124 8.29 20.00 17.88
C GLU A 124 8.61 19.26 16.57
N TYR A 125 9.05 18.00 16.64
CA TYR A 125 9.23 17.17 15.45
C TYR A 125 7.93 17.04 14.64
N LEU A 126 6.79 16.75 15.29
CA LEU A 126 5.50 16.64 14.57
C LEU A 126 5.08 17.99 13.95
N ARG A 127 5.35 19.11 14.60
CA ARG A 127 5.09 20.44 14.04
C ARG A 127 5.92 20.67 12.78
N LYS A 128 7.23 20.43 12.85
CA LYS A 128 8.13 20.52 11.69
C LYS A 128 7.71 19.61 10.54
N ARG A 129 7.31 18.37 10.88
CA ARG A 129 6.81 17.39 9.91
C ARG A 129 5.56 17.90 9.19
N TYR A 130 4.59 18.41 9.94
CA TYR A 130 3.39 19.01 9.35
C TYR A 130 3.75 20.17 8.41
N GLU A 131 4.57 21.11 8.85
CA GLU A 131 5.01 22.25 8.04
C GLU A 131 5.73 21.83 6.76
N ALA A 132 6.53 20.76 6.81
CA ALA A 132 7.23 20.25 5.64
C ALA A 132 6.30 19.55 4.61
N LEU A 133 5.17 18.99 5.05
CA LEU A 133 4.27 18.20 4.22
C LEU A 133 3.05 18.99 3.70
N LYS A 134 2.51 19.94 4.49
CA LYS A 134 1.20 20.55 4.26
C LYS A 134 1.02 21.21 2.88
N ASP A 135 2.09 21.77 2.32
CA ASP A 135 2.06 22.47 1.03
C ASP A 135 2.35 21.52 -0.15
N HIS A 136 2.68 20.27 0.11
CA HIS A 136 2.92 19.29 -0.94
C HIS A 136 1.57 18.73 -1.44
N PRO A 137 1.30 18.69 -2.76
CA PRO A 137 -0.01 18.29 -3.31
C PRO A 137 -0.53 16.92 -2.84
N LEU A 138 0.37 15.96 -2.60
CA LEU A 138 0.02 14.62 -2.12
C LEU A 138 -0.46 14.60 -0.66
N PHE A 139 -0.21 15.65 0.11
CA PHE A 139 -0.58 15.77 1.52
C PHE A 139 -1.59 16.89 1.76
N ALA A 140 -2.15 17.46 0.71
CA ALA A 140 -3.21 18.46 0.81
C ALA A 140 -4.42 17.92 1.58
N GLY A 141 -4.84 18.63 2.62
CA GLY A 141 -5.92 18.20 3.52
C GLY A 141 -5.45 17.39 4.75
N MET A 142 -4.17 17.33 5.00
CA MET A 142 -3.56 16.75 6.19
C MET A 142 -3.93 17.55 7.46
#